data_48a18d0c2f654de09f5b3c5b2f0ad7bf
#
_entry.id   48a18d0c2f654de09f5b3c5b2f0ad7bf
#
_cell.length_a   1.000
_cell.length_b   1.000
_cell.length_c   1.000
_cell.angle_alpha   90.00
_cell.angle_beta   90.00
_cell.angle_gamma   90.00
#
_symmetry.space_group_name_H-M   'P 1'
#
loop_
_entity.id
_entity.type
_entity.pdbx_description
1 polymer ?
#
loop_
_entity_poly.entity_id
_entity_poly.type
_entity_poly.pdbx_seq_one_letter_code
_entity_poly.pdbx_strand_id
1 'polypeptide(L)'
;MGKKHTWKRTTAAVMMLGLMTSAAGCSQSAAGKAEETVKQAIEAGKVESTEKDSVIVTMPVTSEPEAGFDPAYGWGAGEHTHEPLIQSTLTTTTTDLKIGKDLATDYSVSEDGLKWTITIRDDVEFTDGKPLTAEDVAFTYNHCRDNSTVSDFTMLKEAVAVNETTVEFHMNHPYSIWPYTMAVVGIVPKHAYDENYGQHPIGSGRYVLKQWDKGQQVIFEANPDYYEEMPEMKKVTVLFMEEDAALAAAMAGVVDVAHTAASYSEQQIDGYGLTAVQTVDNRGFNLPVGEVREKDGITYGNVFTADINVRRAINIGIDREEIIENVLNGYGTPAYSVCDKMPWYHEACEVEYDPGEAVRLLEEAGWREGKDGIRKKQGVRAGFTLMFSSGDSVRQALAEETANQLQEIGIEVKTEGVGWDVAYDRAQSEPLLWGWGAHTPMELYNIYHTAENGNGIGEARYSPYVNETADAYMDEALAASSLEEAYELWKKAQWDGSTGITQDGDIPWIWLCNIEHLYFVRDGLMIGEQKIHPHGHGWSLINNVDLWSWK
;
A
#
# COMPACT_ATOMS: atom_id res chain seq x y z
N MET A 1 -32.90 -20.93 -30.64
CA MET A 1 -33.47 -19.62 -31.04
C MET A 1 -32.81 -18.57 -30.15
N GLY A 2 -31.83 -17.90 -30.72
CA GLY A 2 -31.03 -16.92 -29.98
C GLY A 2 -31.67 -15.55 -29.94
N LYS A 3 -31.41 -14.82 -28.90
CA LYS A 3 -31.54 -13.36 -28.89
C LYS A 3 -30.19 -12.73 -28.54
N LYS A 4 -29.56 -12.16 -29.57
CA LYS A 4 -28.40 -11.27 -29.43
C LYS A 4 -28.88 -9.90 -28.95
N HIS A 5 -28.39 -9.40 -27.84
CA HIS A 5 -28.50 -8.00 -27.49
C HIS A 5 -27.27 -7.24 -27.99
N THR A 6 -27.51 -6.41 -29.00
CA THR A 6 -26.57 -5.44 -29.53
C THR A 6 -26.64 -4.16 -28.70
N TRP A 7 -25.55 -3.79 -28.05
CA TRP A 7 -25.40 -2.48 -27.41
C TRP A 7 -24.95 -1.45 -28.46
N LYS A 8 -25.74 -0.40 -28.61
CA LYS A 8 -25.46 0.74 -29.50
C LYS A 8 -24.48 1.70 -28.76
N ARG A 9 -23.30 1.88 -29.34
CA ARG A 9 -22.40 2.98 -29.02
C ARG A 9 -22.98 4.28 -29.57
N THR A 10 -23.20 5.27 -28.71
CA THR A 10 -23.53 6.65 -29.11
C THR A 10 -22.24 7.48 -29.00
N THR A 11 -21.70 7.79 -30.16
CA THR A 11 -20.54 8.69 -30.31
C THR A 11 -21.04 10.14 -30.21
N ALA A 12 -20.60 10.90 -29.22
CA ALA A 12 -20.74 12.35 -29.19
C ALA A 12 -19.42 13.00 -29.60
N ALA A 13 -19.40 13.50 -30.83
CA ALA A 13 -18.33 14.35 -31.33
C ALA A 13 -18.54 15.77 -30.82
N VAL A 14 -17.59 16.34 -30.09
CA VAL A 14 -17.51 17.77 -29.79
C VAL A 14 -16.41 18.37 -30.63
N MET A 15 -16.80 19.30 -31.51
CA MET A 15 -15.91 20.08 -32.35
C MET A 15 -15.05 21.01 -31.49
N MET A 16 -13.73 20.91 -31.63
CA MET A 16 -12.80 21.97 -31.29
C MET A 16 -12.76 23.00 -32.44
N LEU A 17 -13.17 24.20 -32.15
CA LEU A 17 -12.88 25.36 -33.01
C LEU A 17 -11.70 26.13 -32.41
N GLY A 18 -10.62 26.19 -33.17
CA GLY A 18 -9.41 26.89 -32.76
C GLY A 18 -9.56 28.41 -32.81
N LEU A 19 -8.94 29.07 -31.87
CA LEU A 19 -8.53 30.47 -31.99
C LEU A 19 -7.11 30.59 -31.45
N MET A 20 -6.15 30.67 -32.39
CA MET A 20 -4.81 31.18 -32.07
C MET A 20 -4.93 32.68 -31.85
N THR A 21 -4.65 33.14 -30.66
CA THR A 21 -4.21 34.53 -30.42
C THR A 21 -2.90 34.48 -29.64
N SER A 22 -1.86 34.92 -30.29
CA SER A 22 -0.56 35.23 -29.73
C SER A 22 -0.70 36.30 -28.64
N ALA A 23 -0.34 35.96 -27.41
CA ALA A 23 0.03 36.94 -26.40
C ALA A 23 1.22 36.42 -25.62
N ALA A 24 2.34 37.11 -25.77
CA ALA A 24 3.47 37.01 -24.87
C ALA A 24 2.99 37.49 -23.48
N GLY A 25 2.92 36.59 -22.52
CA GLY A 25 2.52 36.86 -21.14
C GLY A 25 3.26 35.96 -20.19
N CYS A 26 4.13 36.54 -19.42
CA CYS A 26 4.81 36.10 -18.21
C CYS A 26 4.50 34.66 -17.73
N SER A 27 5.50 33.84 -17.74
CA SER A 27 5.54 32.61 -16.92
C SER A 27 5.40 33.00 -15.44
N GLN A 28 4.19 32.97 -14.91
CA GLN A 28 4.05 32.83 -13.46
C GLN A 28 4.76 31.56 -13.07
N SER A 29 5.75 31.67 -12.18
CA SER A 29 6.48 30.50 -11.65
C SER A 29 5.48 29.52 -11.03
N ALA A 30 5.76 28.23 -11.08
CA ALA A 30 4.96 27.18 -10.42
C ALA A 30 4.68 27.55 -8.95
N ALA A 31 5.67 28.15 -8.26
CA ALA A 31 5.53 28.69 -6.92
C ALA A 31 4.41 29.75 -6.77
N GLY A 32 4.20 30.62 -7.76
CA GLY A 32 3.11 31.62 -7.69
C GLY A 32 1.71 31.01 -7.83
N LYS A 33 1.57 29.91 -8.59
CA LYS A 33 0.30 29.17 -8.71
C LYS A 33 0.01 28.38 -7.43
N ALA A 34 1.03 27.72 -6.86
CA ALA A 34 0.93 27.00 -5.60
C ALA A 34 0.52 27.96 -4.47
N GLU A 35 1.14 29.16 -4.39
CA GLU A 35 0.79 30.19 -3.39
C GLU A 35 -0.65 30.69 -3.53
N GLU A 36 -1.17 30.81 -4.75
CA GLU A 36 -2.55 31.22 -5.00
C GLU A 36 -3.55 30.11 -4.64
N THR A 37 -3.23 28.84 -4.91
CA THR A 37 -4.03 27.68 -4.51
C THR A 37 -4.07 27.53 -2.99
N VAL A 38 -2.93 27.68 -2.31
CA VAL A 38 -2.84 27.68 -0.85
C VAL A 38 -3.65 28.84 -0.24
N LYS A 39 -3.54 30.07 -0.77
CA LYS A 39 -4.36 31.21 -0.33
C LYS A 39 -5.85 30.95 -0.52
N GLN A 40 -6.25 30.37 -1.65
CA GLN A 40 -7.65 30.03 -1.90
C GLN A 40 -8.16 28.96 -0.94
N ALA A 41 -7.37 27.93 -0.63
CA ALA A 41 -7.70 26.91 0.36
C ALA A 41 -7.84 27.50 1.78
N ILE A 42 -6.92 28.39 2.16
CA ILE A 42 -6.96 29.12 3.44
C ILE A 42 -8.17 30.05 3.52
N GLU A 43 -8.46 30.81 2.45
CA GLU A 43 -9.63 31.70 2.40
C GLU A 43 -10.96 30.94 2.43
N ALA A 44 -11.02 29.77 1.78
CA ALA A 44 -12.19 28.89 1.82
C ALA A 44 -12.44 28.28 3.20
N GLY A 45 -11.38 27.98 3.95
CA GLY A 45 -11.45 27.30 5.24
C GLY A 45 -11.35 28.18 6.48
N LYS A 46 -11.02 29.49 6.38
CA LYS A 46 -10.64 30.33 7.53
C LYS A 46 -9.73 29.58 8.51
N VAL A 47 -8.59 29.12 8.00
CA VAL A 47 -7.64 28.36 8.79
C VAL A 47 -6.96 29.28 9.80
N GLU A 48 -7.42 29.26 11.04
CA GLU A 48 -6.76 29.89 12.18
C GLU A 48 -5.73 28.91 12.75
N SER A 49 -4.47 29.02 12.37
CA SER A 49 -3.37 28.12 12.73
C SER A 49 -2.73 28.42 14.11
N THR A 50 -3.43 28.99 15.06
CA THR A 50 -2.83 29.45 16.33
C THR A 50 -3.35 28.76 17.60
N GLU A 51 -4.29 27.84 17.49
CA GLU A 51 -4.78 27.09 18.63
C GLU A 51 -3.90 25.84 18.83
N LYS A 52 -3.37 25.67 20.06
CA LYS A 52 -2.49 24.53 20.42
C LYS A 52 -3.18 23.16 20.44
N ASP A 53 -4.46 23.10 20.09
CA ASP A 53 -5.25 21.88 19.98
C ASP A 53 -5.75 21.62 18.54
N SER A 54 -5.13 22.29 17.57
CA SER A 54 -5.41 22.11 16.15
C SER A 54 -4.14 21.84 15.34
N VAL A 55 -4.29 21.12 14.21
CA VAL A 55 -3.21 20.83 13.27
C VAL A 55 -3.70 20.86 11.84
N ILE A 56 -2.83 21.33 10.93
CA ILE A 56 -3.04 21.36 9.49
C ILE A 56 -1.98 20.48 8.83
N VAL A 57 -2.44 19.42 8.17
CA VAL A 57 -1.59 18.41 7.52
C VAL A 57 -1.83 18.43 6.03
N THR A 58 -0.80 18.28 5.22
CA THR A 58 -0.98 18.04 3.77
C THR A 58 -0.87 16.55 3.45
N MET A 59 -1.64 16.13 2.45
CA MET A 59 -1.55 14.80 1.86
C MET A 59 -1.54 14.91 0.33
N PRO A 60 -0.98 13.93 -0.40
CA PRO A 60 -1.10 13.86 -1.85
C PRO A 60 -2.57 13.96 -2.31
N VAL A 61 -2.80 14.53 -3.49
CA VAL A 61 -4.16 14.63 -4.07
C VAL A 61 -4.80 13.25 -4.23
N THR A 62 -4.00 12.23 -4.52
CA THR A 62 -4.44 10.83 -4.63
C THR A 62 -4.91 10.21 -3.30
N SER A 63 -4.66 10.87 -2.17
CA SER A 63 -5.13 10.42 -0.85
C SER A 63 -6.60 10.74 -0.57
N GLU A 64 -7.24 11.58 -1.40
CA GLU A 64 -8.64 11.90 -1.19
C GLU A 64 -9.53 10.68 -1.46
N PRO A 65 -10.42 10.26 -0.52
CA PRO A 65 -11.29 9.12 -0.73
C PRO A 65 -12.34 9.41 -1.82
N GLU A 66 -12.26 8.74 -2.97
CA GLU A 66 -13.17 8.96 -4.10
C GLU A 66 -14.65 8.72 -3.73
N ALA A 67 -14.91 7.64 -3.01
CA ALA A 67 -16.26 7.23 -2.58
C ALA A 67 -16.67 7.83 -1.23
N GLY A 68 -15.76 8.54 -0.54
CA GLY A 68 -15.98 9.09 0.79
C GLY A 68 -15.52 8.16 1.91
N PHE A 69 -16.01 8.44 3.11
CA PHE A 69 -15.54 7.78 4.34
C PHE A 69 -16.41 6.56 4.71
N ASP A 70 -16.69 5.72 3.72
CA ASP A 70 -17.44 4.48 3.88
C ASP A 70 -16.47 3.28 3.85
N PRO A 71 -16.41 2.45 4.92
CA PRO A 71 -15.53 1.30 4.98
C PRO A 71 -15.73 0.27 3.85
N ALA A 72 -16.94 0.18 3.30
CA ALA A 72 -17.23 -0.75 2.21
C ALA A 72 -16.62 -0.31 0.86
N TYR A 73 -16.35 0.98 0.67
CA TYR A 73 -15.88 1.55 -0.59
C TYR A 73 -14.51 2.23 -0.49
N GLY A 74 -13.76 1.92 0.54
CA GLY A 74 -12.41 2.43 0.73
C GLY A 74 -12.33 3.76 1.43
N TRP A 75 -12.39 3.69 2.70
CA TRP A 75 -11.92 4.73 3.59
C TRP A 75 -10.40 4.85 3.43
N GLY A 76 -9.99 5.50 2.43
CA GLY A 76 -8.64 5.60 1.93
C GLY A 76 -8.65 5.80 0.43
N ALA A 77 -7.54 6.10 -0.14
CA ALA A 77 -7.38 6.26 -1.57
C ALA A 77 -6.94 4.95 -2.21
N GLY A 78 -7.55 4.63 -3.33
CA GLY A 78 -7.17 3.48 -4.13
C GLY A 78 -7.46 2.13 -3.47
N GLU A 79 -6.52 1.21 -3.63
CA GLU A 79 -6.65 -0.20 -3.23
C GLU A 79 -6.26 -0.46 -1.76
N HIS A 80 -5.80 0.57 -1.04
CA HIS A 80 -5.25 0.41 0.31
C HIS A 80 -6.25 0.85 1.37
N THR A 81 -6.47 -0.02 2.35
CA THR A 81 -7.31 0.26 3.50
C THR A 81 -6.48 0.84 4.65
N HIS A 82 -7.06 1.80 5.36
CA HIS A 82 -6.42 2.45 6.50
C HIS A 82 -7.28 2.28 7.75
N GLU A 83 -6.65 2.32 8.93
CA GLU A 83 -7.40 2.39 10.18
C GLU A 83 -8.22 3.69 10.21
N PRO A 84 -9.55 3.61 10.38
CA PRO A 84 -10.42 4.78 10.29
C PRO A 84 -10.29 5.68 11.53
N LEU A 85 -10.54 6.98 11.35
CA LEU A 85 -10.64 7.94 12.44
C LEU A 85 -12.09 8.16 12.92
N ILE A 86 -13.06 8.01 12.00
CA ILE A 86 -14.48 8.31 12.23
C ILE A 86 -15.20 7.12 12.84
N GLN A 87 -14.90 5.93 12.39
CA GLN A 87 -15.46 4.69 12.89
C GLN A 87 -14.46 4.01 13.82
N SER A 88 -14.94 3.29 14.81
CA SER A 88 -14.14 2.34 15.58
C SER A 88 -14.10 0.99 14.91
N THR A 89 -13.05 0.23 15.16
CA THR A 89 -12.83 -1.11 14.62
C THR A 89 -12.95 -2.18 15.70
N LEU A 90 -13.03 -3.45 15.35
CA LEU A 90 -13.05 -4.52 16.36
C LEU A 90 -11.68 -4.73 17.00
N THR A 91 -10.64 -4.69 16.19
CA THR A 91 -9.24 -4.78 16.61
C THR A 91 -8.48 -3.59 16.08
N THR A 92 -7.24 -3.42 16.50
CA THR A 92 -6.30 -2.40 15.99
C THR A 92 -4.93 -3.03 15.81
N THR A 93 -4.00 -2.32 15.19
CA THR A 93 -2.59 -2.70 15.17
C THR A 93 -1.78 -1.81 16.12
N THR A 94 -0.88 -2.42 16.87
CA THR A 94 0.07 -1.71 17.74
C THR A 94 1.23 -1.13 16.93
N THR A 95 2.11 -0.32 17.54
CA THR A 95 3.30 0.24 16.87
C THR A 95 4.27 -0.83 16.38
N ASP A 96 4.30 -2.01 17.03
CA ASP A 96 5.07 -3.18 16.60
C ASP A 96 4.25 -4.15 15.69
N LEU A 97 3.17 -3.65 15.10
CA LEU A 97 2.31 -4.34 14.12
C LEU A 97 1.64 -5.62 14.63
N LYS A 98 1.54 -5.79 15.94
CA LYS A 98 0.73 -6.84 16.54
C LYS A 98 -0.72 -6.43 16.65
N ILE A 99 -1.60 -7.44 16.70
CA ILE A 99 -3.03 -7.20 16.87
C ILE A 99 -3.33 -6.78 18.33
N GLY A 100 -3.91 -5.60 18.46
CA GLY A 100 -4.52 -5.08 19.67
C GLY A 100 -6.05 -5.23 19.66
N LYS A 101 -6.70 -4.90 20.75
CA LYS A 101 -8.17 -4.84 20.87
C LYS A 101 -8.61 -3.38 20.84
N ASP A 102 -9.79 -3.13 20.24
CA ASP A 102 -10.51 -1.86 20.28
C ASP A 102 -11.94 -2.13 20.76
N LEU A 103 -12.95 -2.21 19.91
CA LEU A 103 -14.31 -2.58 20.32
C LEU A 103 -14.39 -4.01 20.87
N ALA A 104 -13.58 -4.93 20.33
CA ALA A 104 -13.54 -6.30 20.84
C ALA A 104 -12.88 -6.38 22.21
N THR A 105 -13.59 -6.87 23.21
CA THR A 105 -13.06 -7.21 24.54
C THR A 105 -12.46 -8.61 24.55
N ASP A 106 -12.99 -9.52 23.73
CA ASP A 106 -12.48 -10.87 23.55
C ASP A 106 -12.85 -11.43 22.17
N TYR A 107 -12.03 -12.36 21.67
CA TYR A 107 -12.34 -13.11 20.46
C TYR A 107 -11.72 -14.50 20.49
N SER A 108 -12.38 -15.44 19.83
CA SER A 108 -11.91 -16.82 19.69
C SER A 108 -12.35 -17.42 18.35
N VAL A 109 -11.62 -18.43 17.90
CA VAL A 109 -11.95 -19.19 16.70
C VAL A 109 -12.25 -20.66 17.08
N SER A 110 -13.18 -21.30 16.36
CA SER A 110 -13.49 -22.72 16.52
C SER A 110 -12.34 -23.60 16.03
N GLU A 111 -12.27 -24.84 16.52
CA GLU A 111 -11.20 -25.80 16.17
C GLU A 111 -11.08 -26.05 14.64
N ASP A 112 -12.18 -25.93 13.91
CA ASP A 112 -12.21 -26.07 12.45
C ASP A 112 -11.89 -24.78 11.71
N GLY A 113 -11.62 -23.67 12.42
CA GLY A 113 -11.34 -22.36 11.83
C GLY A 113 -12.52 -21.67 11.14
N LEU A 114 -13.73 -22.29 11.18
CA LEU A 114 -14.89 -21.82 10.40
C LEU A 114 -15.81 -20.87 11.14
N LYS A 115 -15.55 -20.59 12.42
CA LYS A 115 -16.36 -19.68 13.21
C LYS A 115 -15.52 -18.85 14.16
N TRP A 116 -15.55 -17.52 13.97
CA TRP A 116 -15.03 -16.58 14.93
C TRP A 116 -16.15 -16.07 15.81
N THR A 117 -15.93 -16.02 17.13
CA THR A 117 -16.85 -15.44 18.11
C THR A 117 -16.17 -14.24 18.73
N ILE A 118 -16.79 -13.07 18.61
CA ILE A 118 -16.25 -11.81 19.11
C ILE A 118 -17.20 -11.26 20.15
N THR A 119 -16.68 -10.90 21.32
CA THR A 119 -17.41 -10.14 22.33
C THR A 119 -16.96 -8.69 22.25
N ILE A 120 -17.90 -7.78 22.09
CA ILE A 120 -17.64 -6.34 22.07
C ILE A 120 -17.99 -5.68 23.40
N ARG A 121 -17.45 -4.50 23.64
CA ARG A 121 -17.82 -3.64 24.78
C ARG A 121 -19.28 -3.17 24.65
N ASP A 122 -19.90 -2.75 25.76
CA ASP A 122 -21.31 -2.36 25.85
C ASP A 122 -21.50 -0.88 26.24
N ASP A 123 -20.41 -0.11 26.26
CA ASP A 123 -20.37 1.29 26.69
C ASP A 123 -20.09 2.28 25.57
N VAL A 124 -20.23 1.86 24.30
CA VAL A 124 -19.93 2.68 23.12
C VAL A 124 -21.22 3.20 22.48
N GLU A 125 -21.24 4.50 22.20
CA GLU A 125 -22.31 5.15 21.43
C GLU A 125 -21.77 5.71 20.11
N PHE A 126 -22.61 5.72 19.09
CA PHE A 126 -22.39 6.50 17.89
C PHE A 126 -22.58 7.99 18.17
N THR A 127 -22.02 8.84 17.31
CA THR A 127 -22.11 10.31 17.45
C THR A 127 -23.52 10.89 17.36
N ASP A 128 -24.53 10.06 17.07
CA ASP A 128 -25.96 10.40 17.17
C ASP A 128 -26.61 9.98 18.52
N GLY A 129 -25.81 9.48 19.46
CA GLY A 129 -26.22 9.09 20.82
C GLY A 129 -26.93 7.74 20.90
N LYS A 130 -26.82 6.89 19.86
CA LYS A 130 -27.37 5.52 19.91
C LYS A 130 -26.27 4.52 20.22
N PRO A 131 -26.57 3.45 21.00
CA PRO A 131 -25.59 2.44 21.34
C PRO A 131 -25.11 1.68 20.11
N LEU A 132 -23.79 1.39 20.07
CA LEU A 132 -23.19 0.46 19.12
C LEU A 132 -23.39 -0.97 19.66
N THR A 133 -23.93 -1.85 18.82
CA THR A 133 -24.26 -3.22 19.20
C THR A 133 -23.71 -4.24 18.21
N ALA A 134 -23.75 -5.51 18.57
CA ALA A 134 -23.39 -6.61 17.67
C ALA A 134 -24.23 -6.65 16.38
N GLU A 135 -25.44 -6.04 16.37
CA GLU A 135 -26.21 -5.91 15.13
C GLU A 135 -25.56 -4.96 14.13
N ASP A 136 -24.91 -3.88 14.60
CA ASP A 136 -24.18 -2.94 13.74
C ASP A 136 -22.92 -3.61 13.17
N VAL A 137 -22.23 -4.38 14.01
CA VAL A 137 -21.08 -5.19 13.58
C VAL A 137 -21.51 -6.18 12.48
N ALA A 138 -22.53 -6.99 12.75
CA ALA A 138 -23.02 -7.98 11.78
C ALA A 138 -23.49 -7.32 10.48
N PHE A 139 -24.18 -6.18 10.57
CA PHE A 139 -24.59 -5.39 9.43
C PHE A 139 -23.38 -4.93 8.60
N THR A 140 -22.39 -4.31 9.24
CA THR A 140 -21.19 -3.78 8.57
C THR A 140 -20.49 -4.85 7.77
N TYR A 141 -20.15 -5.97 8.38
CA TYR A 141 -19.40 -7.03 7.69
C TYR A 141 -20.20 -7.74 6.59
N ASN A 142 -21.50 -7.96 6.78
CA ASN A 142 -22.35 -8.50 5.70
C ASN A 142 -22.47 -7.50 4.56
N HIS A 143 -22.57 -6.22 4.85
CA HIS A 143 -22.60 -5.17 3.83
C HIS A 143 -21.29 -5.10 3.06
N CYS A 144 -20.14 -5.10 3.76
CA CYS A 144 -18.81 -5.14 3.13
C CYS A 144 -18.64 -6.38 2.26
N ARG A 145 -19.03 -7.57 2.73
CA ARG A 145 -18.99 -8.79 1.92
C ARG A 145 -19.75 -8.67 0.59
N ASP A 146 -20.91 -8.04 0.64
CA ASP A 146 -21.80 -7.97 -0.52
C ASP A 146 -21.44 -6.81 -1.48
N ASN A 147 -20.72 -5.78 -1.01
CA ASN A 147 -20.55 -4.54 -1.74
C ASN A 147 -19.10 -4.00 -1.81
N SER A 148 -18.16 -4.54 -1.05
CA SER A 148 -16.79 -4.00 -1.05
C SER A 148 -16.15 -4.12 -2.43
N THR A 149 -15.49 -3.03 -2.83
CA THR A 149 -14.69 -2.94 -4.07
C THR A 149 -13.19 -2.85 -3.79
N VAL A 150 -12.81 -2.76 -2.52
CA VAL A 150 -11.41 -2.53 -2.09
C VAL A 150 -10.86 -3.63 -1.18
N SER A 151 -11.71 -4.38 -0.49
CA SER A 151 -11.29 -5.47 0.37
C SER A 151 -11.96 -6.77 -0.05
N ASP A 152 -11.19 -7.85 0.00
CA ASP A 152 -11.71 -9.19 -0.22
C ASP A 152 -12.42 -9.72 1.05
N PHE A 153 -13.67 -10.11 0.89
CA PHE A 153 -14.48 -10.75 1.92
C PHE A 153 -14.97 -12.15 1.49
N THR A 154 -14.38 -12.74 0.48
CA THR A 154 -14.79 -14.08 -0.05
C THR A 154 -14.69 -15.18 1.00
N MET A 155 -13.82 -15.02 2.01
CA MET A 155 -13.71 -15.91 3.15
C MET A 155 -14.92 -15.83 4.09
N LEU A 156 -15.65 -14.71 4.14
CA LEU A 156 -16.79 -14.52 5.03
C LEU A 156 -18.07 -15.05 4.39
N LYS A 157 -18.72 -16.02 5.04
CA LYS A 157 -20.04 -16.50 4.67
C LYS A 157 -21.14 -15.56 5.17
N GLU A 158 -21.13 -15.28 6.47
CA GLU A 158 -22.08 -14.38 7.12
C GLU A 158 -21.59 -13.92 8.51
N ALA A 159 -22.03 -12.76 8.94
CA ALA A 159 -21.90 -12.28 10.30
C ALA A 159 -23.26 -12.27 10.99
N VAL A 160 -23.35 -12.79 12.21
CA VAL A 160 -24.61 -12.97 12.94
C VAL A 160 -24.49 -12.38 14.34
N ALA A 161 -25.35 -11.43 14.70
CA ALA A 161 -25.47 -10.96 16.08
C ALA A 161 -26.19 -12.02 16.92
N VAL A 162 -25.51 -12.55 17.92
CA VAL A 162 -26.05 -13.57 18.83
C VAL A 162 -26.85 -12.92 19.96
N ASN A 163 -26.35 -11.79 20.42
CA ASN A 163 -26.99 -10.91 21.42
C ASN A 163 -26.43 -9.48 21.22
N GLU A 164 -26.71 -8.56 22.14
CA GLU A 164 -26.30 -7.15 22.02
C GLU A 164 -24.78 -6.95 21.96
N THR A 165 -23.98 -7.86 22.54
CA THR A 165 -22.53 -7.73 22.66
C THR A 165 -21.73 -8.88 22.02
N THR A 166 -22.39 -9.84 21.38
CA THR A 166 -21.70 -11.01 20.78
C THR A 166 -22.07 -11.15 19.32
N VAL A 167 -21.07 -11.17 18.46
CA VAL A 167 -21.19 -11.47 17.03
C VAL A 167 -20.42 -12.74 16.68
N GLU A 168 -20.99 -13.58 15.82
CA GLU A 168 -20.35 -14.72 15.21
C GLU A 168 -20.10 -14.43 13.72
N PHE A 169 -18.84 -14.64 13.27
CA PHE A 169 -18.49 -14.66 11.85
C PHE A 169 -18.38 -16.12 11.41
N HIS A 170 -19.25 -16.52 10.50
CA HIS A 170 -19.19 -17.82 9.86
C HIS A 170 -18.37 -17.73 8.58
N MET A 171 -17.35 -18.55 8.43
CA MET A 171 -16.41 -18.49 7.34
C MET A 171 -16.72 -19.57 6.29
N ASN A 172 -16.39 -19.31 5.02
CA ASN A 172 -16.46 -20.27 3.91
C ASN A 172 -15.28 -21.26 3.98
N HIS A 173 -14.15 -20.80 4.46
CA HIS A 173 -12.92 -21.58 4.72
C HIS A 173 -12.17 -20.93 5.90
N PRO A 174 -11.27 -21.65 6.57
CA PRO A 174 -10.48 -21.10 7.65
C PRO A 174 -9.71 -19.84 7.21
N TYR A 175 -9.61 -18.86 8.12
CA TYR A 175 -8.92 -17.61 7.84
C TYR A 175 -8.33 -17.03 9.13
N SER A 176 -7.16 -17.54 9.52
CA SER A 176 -6.48 -17.25 10.80
C SER A 176 -6.14 -15.77 10.98
N ILE A 177 -5.94 -15.05 9.89
CA ILE A 177 -5.58 -13.63 9.86
C ILE A 177 -6.79 -12.68 9.88
N TRP A 178 -7.99 -13.20 10.19
CA TRP A 178 -9.21 -12.38 10.35
C TRP A 178 -9.03 -11.16 11.27
N PRO A 179 -8.23 -11.22 12.35
CA PRO A 179 -7.96 -10.05 13.18
C PRO A 179 -7.34 -8.85 12.44
N TYR A 180 -6.59 -9.05 11.35
CA TYR A 180 -6.06 -7.97 10.52
C TYR A 180 -7.16 -7.29 9.69
N THR A 181 -8.11 -8.07 9.17
CA THR A 181 -9.30 -7.53 8.51
C THR A 181 -10.16 -6.72 9.50
N MET A 182 -10.28 -7.22 10.75
CA MET A 182 -11.02 -6.52 11.79
C MET A 182 -10.40 -5.19 12.22
N ALA A 183 -9.10 -4.97 11.97
CA ALA A 183 -8.38 -3.74 12.33
C ALA A 183 -8.62 -2.57 11.38
N VAL A 184 -9.10 -2.83 10.16
CA VAL A 184 -9.29 -1.79 9.13
C VAL A 184 -10.75 -1.58 8.73
N VAL A 185 -11.67 -2.42 9.21
CA VAL A 185 -13.11 -2.31 8.91
C VAL A 185 -13.80 -1.54 10.02
N GLY A 186 -14.08 -0.27 9.77
CA GLY A 186 -14.82 0.58 10.70
C GLY A 186 -16.30 0.20 10.80
N ILE A 187 -16.83 0.15 12.01
CA ILE A 187 -18.23 -0.23 12.25
C ILE A 187 -19.17 0.94 11.94
N VAL A 188 -20.16 0.69 11.10
CA VAL A 188 -21.17 1.67 10.68
C VAL A 188 -22.52 1.41 11.37
N PRO A 189 -23.31 2.46 11.68
CA PRO A 189 -24.61 2.31 12.33
C PRO A 189 -25.66 1.78 11.35
N LYS A 190 -26.16 0.59 11.56
CA LYS A 190 -27.23 -0.04 10.75
C LYS A 190 -28.44 0.87 10.56
N HIS A 191 -28.79 1.61 11.60
CA HIS A 191 -29.99 2.46 11.63
C HIS A 191 -29.86 3.76 10.83
N ALA A 192 -28.64 4.19 10.53
CA ALA A 192 -28.35 5.46 9.84
C ALA A 192 -27.51 5.27 8.56
N TYR A 193 -27.28 4.04 8.15
CA TYR A 193 -26.55 3.74 6.93
C TYR A 193 -27.45 3.89 5.70
N ASP A 194 -27.02 4.69 4.73
CA ASP A 194 -27.67 4.87 3.44
C ASP A 194 -26.64 5.07 2.31
N GLU A 195 -27.11 5.28 1.10
CA GLU A 195 -26.25 5.49 -0.09
C GLU A 195 -25.35 6.73 -0.03
N ASN A 196 -25.61 7.65 0.89
CA ASN A 196 -24.82 8.87 1.09
C ASN A 196 -23.92 8.78 2.32
N TYR A 197 -23.86 7.62 2.98
CA TYR A 197 -23.12 7.45 4.22
C TYR A 197 -21.68 7.96 4.14
N GLY A 198 -20.96 7.64 3.08
CA GLY A 198 -19.58 8.09 2.88
C GLY A 198 -19.38 9.61 2.84
N GLN A 199 -20.45 10.39 2.58
CA GLN A 199 -20.42 11.85 2.57
C GLN A 199 -20.78 12.45 3.94
N HIS A 200 -21.57 11.74 4.73
CA HIS A 200 -22.09 12.17 6.03
C HIS A 200 -21.99 11.04 7.06
N PRO A 201 -20.77 10.51 7.30
CA PRO A 201 -20.59 9.35 8.16
C PRO A 201 -20.96 9.67 9.61
N ILE A 202 -21.69 8.74 10.24
CA ILE A 202 -21.90 8.66 11.66
C ILE A 202 -21.03 7.52 12.17
N GLY A 203 -20.16 7.79 13.12
CA GLY A 203 -19.23 6.79 13.66
C GLY A 203 -19.16 6.84 15.17
N SER A 204 -18.33 5.99 15.73
CA SER A 204 -18.01 5.92 17.17
C SER A 204 -16.52 6.21 17.44
N GLY A 205 -15.76 6.57 16.38
CA GLY A 205 -14.33 6.77 16.47
C GLY A 205 -13.91 8.06 17.16
N ARG A 206 -12.61 8.28 17.20
CA ARG A 206 -11.94 9.39 17.90
C ARG A 206 -12.29 10.76 17.32
N TYR A 207 -12.69 10.82 16.05
CA TYR A 207 -13.02 12.06 15.34
C TYR A 207 -14.34 11.94 14.59
N VAL A 208 -14.94 13.09 14.32
CA VAL A 208 -16.12 13.25 13.47
C VAL A 208 -15.76 14.06 12.23
N LEU A 209 -16.34 13.70 11.09
CA LEU A 209 -16.22 14.49 9.87
C LEU A 209 -17.04 15.77 10.04
N LYS A 210 -16.37 16.91 10.04
CA LYS A 210 -17.02 18.22 10.13
C LYS A 210 -17.32 18.85 8.79
N GLN A 211 -16.36 18.74 7.86
CA GLN A 211 -16.45 19.35 6.54
C GLN A 211 -15.59 18.56 5.56
N TRP A 212 -16.07 18.43 4.34
CA TRP A 212 -15.31 17.90 3.23
C TRP A 212 -15.57 18.75 1.99
N ASP A 213 -14.55 19.44 1.54
CA ASP A 213 -14.55 20.22 0.30
C ASP A 213 -13.75 19.41 -0.73
N LYS A 214 -14.45 18.67 -1.59
CA LYS A 214 -13.85 17.75 -2.56
C LYS A 214 -12.77 18.43 -3.42
N GLY A 215 -11.62 17.76 -3.54
CA GLY A 215 -10.45 18.26 -4.24
C GLY A 215 -9.65 19.31 -3.48
N GLN A 216 -9.98 19.58 -2.22
CA GLN A 216 -9.34 20.65 -1.45
C GLN A 216 -8.96 20.20 -0.04
N GLN A 217 -9.95 19.89 0.82
CA GLN A 217 -9.70 19.63 2.23
C GLN A 217 -10.76 18.77 2.90
N VAL A 218 -10.34 18.16 3.98
CA VAL A 218 -11.21 17.53 4.97
C VAL A 218 -10.92 18.10 6.35
N ILE A 219 -11.95 18.37 7.14
CA ILE A 219 -11.84 18.83 8.52
C ILE A 219 -12.49 17.82 9.44
N PHE A 220 -11.73 17.35 10.40
CA PHE A 220 -12.18 16.50 11.50
C PHE A 220 -12.19 17.31 12.79
N GLU A 221 -13.18 17.04 13.65
CA GLU A 221 -13.22 17.51 15.03
C GLU A 221 -13.18 16.31 15.98
N ALA A 222 -12.53 16.45 17.13
CA ALA A 222 -12.52 15.38 18.14
C ALA A 222 -13.96 15.03 18.55
N ASN A 223 -14.23 13.74 18.65
CA ASN A 223 -15.52 13.23 19.14
C ASN A 223 -15.64 13.49 20.66
N PRO A 224 -16.54 14.35 21.13
CA PRO A 224 -16.67 14.65 22.54
C PRO A 224 -17.17 13.47 23.39
N ASP A 225 -17.81 12.49 22.75
CA ASP A 225 -18.41 11.32 23.35
C ASP A 225 -17.58 10.04 23.07
N TYR A 226 -16.29 10.22 22.72
CA TYR A 226 -15.41 9.07 22.50
C TYR A 226 -15.23 8.27 23.80
N TYR A 227 -15.32 6.96 23.69
CA TYR A 227 -15.37 6.03 24.83
C TYR A 227 -14.01 5.79 25.53
N GLU A 228 -12.93 6.33 24.98
CA GLU A 228 -11.61 6.32 25.60
C GLU A 228 -11.13 7.74 25.91
N GLU A 229 -9.83 7.95 25.98
CA GLU A 229 -9.27 9.26 26.26
C GLU A 229 -9.53 10.22 25.09
N MET A 230 -10.05 11.41 25.42
CA MET A 230 -10.36 12.41 24.40
C MET A 230 -9.07 12.88 23.69
N PRO A 231 -9.03 12.93 22.34
CA PRO A 231 -7.90 13.42 21.61
C PRO A 231 -7.37 14.78 22.10
N GLU A 232 -6.06 14.93 22.23
CA GLU A 232 -5.45 16.23 22.53
C GLU A 232 -5.65 17.21 21.37
N MET A 233 -5.47 16.75 20.12
CA MET A 233 -5.80 17.52 18.92
C MET A 233 -7.31 17.55 18.70
N LYS A 234 -7.94 18.71 18.98
CA LYS A 234 -9.39 18.89 18.84
C LYS A 234 -9.84 19.07 17.40
N LYS A 235 -8.94 19.58 16.55
CA LYS A 235 -9.24 19.81 15.14
C LYS A 235 -8.07 19.39 14.26
N VAL A 236 -8.37 18.58 13.26
CA VAL A 236 -7.41 18.13 12.24
C VAL A 236 -7.92 18.58 10.88
N THR A 237 -7.12 19.39 10.18
CA THR A 237 -7.41 19.80 8.80
C THR A 237 -6.43 19.11 7.88
N VAL A 238 -6.94 18.34 6.92
CA VAL A 238 -6.15 17.71 5.86
C VAL A 238 -6.35 18.47 4.58
N LEU A 239 -5.26 18.95 3.97
CA LEU A 239 -5.25 19.61 2.68
C LEU A 239 -4.69 18.65 1.63
N PHE A 240 -5.43 18.43 0.54
CA PHE A 240 -4.98 17.62 -0.58
C PHE A 240 -4.23 18.48 -1.59
N MET A 241 -2.94 18.21 -1.79
CA MET A 241 -2.12 19.01 -2.71
C MET A 241 -0.90 18.20 -3.22
N GLU A 242 -0.33 18.68 -4.31
CA GLU A 242 0.91 18.13 -4.85
C GLU A 242 2.11 18.52 -3.99
N GLU A 243 3.20 17.78 -4.09
CA GLU A 243 4.40 17.94 -3.24
C GLU A 243 5.01 19.34 -3.28
N ASP A 244 5.08 19.96 -4.47
CA ASP A 244 5.61 21.31 -4.65
C ASP A 244 4.72 22.38 -3.97
N ALA A 245 3.40 22.17 -3.98
CA ALA A 245 2.44 23.02 -3.29
C ALA A 245 2.52 22.81 -1.77
N ALA A 246 2.71 21.58 -1.28
CA ALA A 246 2.91 21.28 0.12
C ALA A 246 4.19 21.93 0.66
N LEU A 247 5.29 21.85 -0.09
CA LEU A 247 6.54 22.54 0.21
C LEU A 247 6.35 24.05 0.31
N ALA A 248 5.68 24.65 -0.68
CA ALA A 248 5.40 26.10 -0.69
C ALA A 248 4.52 26.52 0.51
N ALA A 249 3.55 25.68 0.90
CA ALA A 249 2.70 25.90 2.06
C ALA A 249 3.49 25.88 3.39
N ALA A 250 4.42 24.95 3.53
CA ALA A 250 5.33 24.90 4.67
C ALA A 250 6.25 26.15 4.70
N MET A 251 6.86 26.53 3.57
CA MET A 251 7.68 27.74 3.46
C MET A 251 6.91 29.01 3.79
N ALA A 252 5.61 29.06 3.49
CA ALA A 252 4.72 30.17 3.86
C ALA A 252 4.23 30.12 5.32
N GLY A 253 4.52 29.03 6.05
CA GLY A 253 4.11 28.84 7.43
C GLY A 253 2.60 28.61 7.61
N VAL A 254 1.89 28.09 6.59
CA VAL A 254 0.42 27.93 6.61
C VAL A 254 -0.05 26.52 6.92
N VAL A 255 0.87 25.55 6.97
CA VAL A 255 0.60 24.17 7.36
C VAL A 255 1.53 23.77 8.52
N ASP A 256 1.16 22.75 9.28
CA ASP A 256 1.97 22.28 10.41
C ASP A 256 2.76 21.04 10.04
N VAL A 257 2.24 20.22 9.15
CA VAL A 257 2.93 19.05 8.59
C VAL A 257 2.74 19.05 7.08
N ALA A 258 3.83 19.06 6.34
CA ALA A 258 3.83 18.96 4.89
C ALA A 258 4.47 17.65 4.44
N HIS A 259 3.73 16.82 3.69
CA HIS A 259 4.33 15.66 3.01
C HIS A 259 5.33 16.13 1.96
N THR A 260 6.37 15.33 1.73
CA THR A 260 7.43 15.66 0.78
C THR A 260 8.09 14.40 0.23
N ALA A 261 8.87 14.53 -0.83
CA ALA A 261 9.66 13.43 -1.40
C ALA A 261 11.15 13.60 -1.12
N ALA A 262 11.91 12.53 -1.35
CA ALA A 262 13.37 12.54 -1.22
C ALA A 262 14.04 13.64 -2.04
N SER A 263 13.49 14.00 -3.21
CA SER A 263 13.98 15.09 -4.07
C SER A 263 13.96 16.47 -3.42
N TYR A 264 13.13 16.66 -2.38
CA TYR A 264 13.04 17.91 -1.63
C TYR A 264 13.67 17.84 -0.23
N SER A 265 14.25 16.71 0.14
CA SER A 265 14.77 16.45 1.50
C SER A 265 15.87 17.43 1.95
N GLU A 266 16.63 17.98 1.01
CA GLU A 266 17.69 18.97 1.29
C GLU A 266 17.15 20.39 1.52
N GLN A 267 15.85 20.63 1.32
CA GLN A 267 15.27 21.95 1.55
C GLN A 267 15.26 22.27 3.04
N GLN A 268 15.70 23.48 3.37
CA GLN A 268 15.63 24.01 4.72
C GLN A 268 14.49 25.01 4.83
N ILE A 269 13.58 24.75 5.75
CA ILE A 269 12.41 25.59 5.99
C ILE A 269 12.49 26.12 7.42
N ASP A 270 12.48 27.44 7.54
CA ASP A 270 12.53 28.10 8.85
C ASP A 270 11.34 27.67 9.73
N GLY A 271 11.62 27.13 10.92
CA GLY A 271 10.61 26.67 11.86
C GLY A 271 10.04 25.28 11.57
N TYR A 272 10.73 24.48 10.74
CA TYR A 272 10.36 23.09 10.46
C TYR A 272 11.58 22.17 10.50
N GLY A 273 11.36 20.94 10.97
CA GLY A 273 12.31 19.84 10.86
C GLY A 273 11.83 18.80 9.86
N LEU A 274 12.76 18.19 9.11
CA LEU A 274 12.44 17.01 8.28
C LEU A 274 12.33 15.79 9.20
N THR A 275 11.23 15.05 9.06
CA THR A 275 10.97 13.79 9.75
C THR A 275 10.80 12.69 8.72
N ALA A 276 11.56 11.61 8.86
CA ALA A 276 11.44 10.40 8.07
C ALA A 276 10.71 9.34 8.91
N VAL A 277 9.69 8.71 8.33
CA VAL A 277 8.93 7.64 8.95
C VAL A 277 9.21 6.35 8.19
N GLN A 278 9.59 5.32 8.93
CA GLN A 278 9.84 4.00 8.36
C GLN A 278 8.57 3.40 7.78
N THR A 279 8.73 2.67 6.69
CA THR A 279 7.63 2.05 5.97
C THR A 279 7.92 0.60 5.61
N VAL A 280 6.87 -0.08 5.13
CA VAL A 280 6.95 -1.27 4.29
C VAL A 280 6.52 -0.95 2.85
N ASP A 281 6.54 0.33 2.47
CA ASP A 281 6.28 0.80 1.10
C ASP A 281 7.44 0.38 0.18
N ASN A 282 7.39 -0.88 -0.23
CA ASN A 282 8.47 -1.53 -0.96
C ASN A 282 8.43 -1.26 -2.46
N ARG A 283 9.60 -1.40 -3.07
CA ARG A 283 9.77 -1.44 -4.53
C ARG A 283 10.57 -2.67 -4.91
N GLY A 284 10.08 -3.37 -5.91
CA GLY A 284 10.71 -4.56 -6.44
C GLY A 284 10.19 -4.89 -7.83
N PHE A 285 10.77 -5.88 -8.48
CA PHE A 285 10.33 -6.33 -9.80
C PHE A 285 10.25 -7.85 -9.87
N ASN A 286 9.24 -8.33 -10.60
CA ASN A 286 9.10 -9.75 -10.85
C ASN A 286 10.18 -10.25 -11.83
N LEU A 287 10.59 -11.50 -11.67
CA LEU A 287 11.40 -12.21 -12.65
C LEU A 287 10.53 -13.29 -13.28
N PRO A 288 10.21 -13.19 -14.59
CA PRO A 288 9.49 -14.25 -15.27
C PRO A 288 10.27 -15.56 -15.22
N VAL A 289 9.74 -16.53 -14.47
CA VAL A 289 10.33 -17.86 -14.32
C VAL A 289 9.74 -18.83 -15.35
N GLY A 290 10.51 -19.84 -15.76
CA GLY A 290 10.05 -20.87 -16.69
C GLY A 290 10.37 -20.58 -18.15
N GLU A 291 10.12 -21.60 -18.96
CA GLU A 291 10.41 -21.56 -20.40
C GLU A 291 9.44 -20.65 -21.15
N VAL A 292 9.93 -20.02 -22.22
CA VAL A 292 9.10 -19.17 -23.09
C VAL A 292 8.02 -20.00 -23.76
N ARG A 293 6.77 -19.56 -23.60
CA ARG A 293 5.59 -20.16 -24.26
C ARG A 293 4.56 -19.09 -24.61
N GLU A 294 3.80 -19.36 -25.65
CA GLU A 294 2.66 -18.54 -26.05
C GLU A 294 1.35 -19.21 -25.62
N LYS A 295 0.46 -18.43 -25.00
CA LYS A 295 -0.87 -18.87 -24.65
C LYS A 295 -1.86 -17.69 -24.75
N ASP A 296 -2.94 -17.86 -25.50
CA ASP A 296 -4.00 -16.85 -25.68
C ASP A 296 -3.52 -15.47 -26.16
N GLY A 297 -2.39 -15.45 -26.91
CA GLY A 297 -1.76 -14.23 -27.43
C GLY A 297 -0.81 -13.54 -26.45
N ILE A 298 -0.58 -14.13 -25.28
CA ILE A 298 0.34 -13.63 -24.24
C ILE A 298 1.59 -14.50 -24.23
N THR A 299 2.76 -13.86 -24.19
CA THR A 299 4.06 -14.51 -24.02
C THR A 299 4.33 -14.70 -22.53
N TYR A 300 4.65 -15.92 -22.11
CA TYR A 300 5.03 -16.29 -20.75
C TYR A 300 6.49 -16.71 -20.70
N GLY A 301 7.15 -16.43 -19.57
CA GLY A 301 8.53 -16.84 -19.31
C GLY A 301 9.56 -16.02 -20.09
N ASN A 302 10.82 -16.14 -19.69
CA ASN A 302 11.92 -15.39 -20.28
C ASN A 302 13.16 -16.28 -20.37
N VAL A 303 13.81 -16.35 -21.52
CA VAL A 303 14.99 -17.21 -21.78
C VAL A 303 16.13 -16.93 -20.80
N PHE A 304 16.30 -15.69 -20.38
CA PHE A 304 17.38 -15.29 -19.49
C PHE A 304 17.04 -15.55 -18.03
N THR A 305 15.89 -15.06 -17.55
CA THR A 305 15.49 -15.17 -16.15
C THR A 305 14.93 -16.55 -15.76
N ALA A 306 14.66 -17.44 -16.72
CA ALA A 306 14.31 -18.84 -16.46
C ALA A 306 15.42 -19.61 -15.72
N ASP A 307 16.69 -19.26 -15.91
CA ASP A 307 17.83 -19.91 -15.27
C ASP A 307 17.97 -19.40 -13.83
N ILE A 308 17.91 -20.32 -12.84
CA ILE A 308 18.00 -19.98 -11.41
C ILE A 308 19.32 -19.28 -11.06
N ASN A 309 20.44 -19.66 -11.67
CA ASN A 309 21.72 -19.01 -11.40
C ASN A 309 21.74 -17.57 -11.92
N VAL A 310 20.98 -17.26 -12.97
CA VAL A 310 20.78 -15.90 -13.45
C VAL A 310 19.99 -15.09 -12.41
N ARG A 311 18.88 -15.63 -11.89
CA ARG A 311 18.10 -14.93 -10.87
C ARG A 311 18.91 -14.69 -9.59
N ARG A 312 19.69 -15.70 -9.16
CA ARG A 312 20.62 -15.57 -8.04
C ARG A 312 21.67 -14.47 -8.29
N ALA A 313 22.24 -14.44 -9.47
CA ALA A 313 23.22 -13.43 -9.85
C ALA A 313 22.62 -12.01 -9.87
N ILE A 314 21.40 -11.84 -10.39
CA ILE A 314 20.69 -10.55 -10.35
C ILE A 314 20.48 -10.10 -8.90
N ASN A 315 20.01 -10.98 -8.02
CA ASN A 315 19.67 -10.63 -6.65
C ASN A 315 20.85 -10.14 -5.82
N ILE A 316 22.01 -10.83 -5.90
CA ILE A 316 23.24 -10.45 -5.17
C ILE A 316 24.11 -9.44 -5.94
N GLY A 317 23.83 -9.22 -7.22
CA GLY A 317 24.54 -8.24 -8.06
C GLY A 317 23.98 -6.82 -7.95
N ILE A 318 22.97 -6.59 -7.12
CA ILE A 318 22.35 -5.28 -6.88
C ILE A 318 22.73 -4.78 -5.49
N ASP A 319 23.40 -3.62 -5.43
CA ASP A 319 23.69 -2.90 -4.20
C ASP A 319 22.50 -2.02 -3.81
N ARG A 320 21.72 -2.51 -2.83
CA ARG A 320 20.52 -1.84 -2.35
C ARG A 320 20.80 -0.56 -1.59
N GLU A 321 21.92 -0.53 -0.85
CA GLU A 321 22.35 0.68 -0.12
C GLU A 321 22.72 1.79 -1.11
N GLU A 322 23.45 1.46 -2.19
CA GLU A 322 23.79 2.42 -3.23
C GLU A 322 22.54 2.95 -3.97
N ILE A 323 21.53 2.08 -4.21
CA ILE A 323 20.24 2.52 -4.78
C ILE A 323 19.56 3.53 -3.85
N ILE A 324 19.52 3.26 -2.54
CA ILE A 324 18.90 4.16 -1.56
C ILE A 324 19.62 5.50 -1.52
N GLU A 325 20.94 5.49 -1.52
CA GLU A 325 21.74 6.71 -1.52
C GLU A 325 21.54 7.53 -2.79
N ASN A 326 21.64 6.88 -3.98
CA ASN A 326 21.63 7.56 -5.27
C ASN A 326 20.23 8.01 -5.71
N VAL A 327 19.18 7.25 -5.36
CA VAL A 327 17.80 7.51 -5.82
C VAL A 327 16.94 8.16 -4.76
N LEU A 328 17.13 7.77 -3.49
CA LEU A 328 16.29 8.21 -2.38
C LEU A 328 17.00 9.19 -1.43
N ASN A 329 18.20 9.67 -1.76
CA ASN A 329 19.00 10.56 -0.91
C ASN A 329 19.20 10.02 0.52
N GLY A 330 19.31 8.68 0.66
CA GLY A 330 19.43 8.00 1.93
C GLY A 330 18.12 7.75 2.69
N TYR A 331 16.96 8.16 2.13
CA TYR A 331 15.65 8.01 2.78
C TYR A 331 14.92 6.73 2.33
N GLY A 332 15.38 5.63 2.83
CA GLY A 332 14.83 4.30 2.60
C GLY A 332 15.58 3.24 3.38
N THR A 333 15.12 2.01 3.28
CA THR A 333 15.84 0.84 3.81
C THR A 333 15.91 -0.24 2.74
N PRO A 334 16.96 -1.08 2.69
CA PRO A 334 16.98 -2.24 1.81
C PRO A 334 15.74 -3.09 1.98
N ALA A 335 15.20 -3.59 0.86
CA ALA A 335 14.10 -4.53 0.87
C ALA A 335 14.56 -5.89 0.34
N TYR A 336 14.11 -6.95 1.00
CA TYR A 336 14.45 -8.32 0.68
C TYR A 336 13.20 -9.22 0.52
N SER A 337 12.04 -8.73 0.96
CA SER A 337 10.75 -9.38 0.84
C SER A 337 9.63 -8.33 0.70
N VAL A 338 8.46 -8.76 0.31
CA VAL A 338 7.26 -7.92 0.36
C VAL A 338 6.82 -7.60 1.81
N CYS A 339 7.32 -8.36 2.78
CA CYS A 339 6.90 -8.26 4.18
C CYS A 339 8.07 -7.97 5.14
N ASP A 340 9.06 -7.22 4.68
CA ASP A 340 10.15 -6.78 5.55
C ASP A 340 9.61 -6.17 6.86
N LYS A 341 10.29 -6.47 7.98
CA LYS A 341 9.93 -5.96 9.32
C LYS A 341 8.60 -6.49 9.89
N MET A 342 7.87 -7.32 9.16
CA MET A 342 6.62 -7.91 9.64
C MET A 342 6.86 -9.10 10.57
N PRO A 343 5.91 -9.43 11.48
CA PRO A 343 6.05 -10.58 12.37
C PRO A 343 6.26 -11.93 11.65
N TRP A 344 5.83 -12.03 10.40
CA TRP A 344 5.96 -13.22 9.55
C TRP A 344 7.12 -13.15 8.55
N TYR A 345 8.00 -12.16 8.63
CA TYR A 345 9.20 -12.06 7.80
C TYR A 345 10.22 -13.16 8.14
N HIS A 346 10.87 -13.72 7.13
CA HIS A 346 11.92 -14.72 7.29
C HIS A 346 13.29 -14.14 6.95
N GLU A 347 14.23 -14.19 7.90
CA GLU A 347 15.58 -13.61 7.78
C GLU A 347 16.41 -14.18 6.61
N ALA A 348 16.12 -15.41 6.15
CA ALA A 348 16.79 -15.99 4.97
C ALA A 348 16.48 -15.24 3.65
N CYS A 349 15.56 -14.28 3.65
CA CYS A 349 15.34 -13.39 2.51
C CYS A 349 16.49 -12.41 2.33
N GLU A 350 17.22 -12.04 3.39
CA GLU A 350 18.33 -11.11 3.33
C GLU A 350 19.48 -11.67 2.48
N VAL A 351 20.10 -10.79 1.69
CA VAL A 351 21.25 -11.15 0.86
C VAL A 351 22.33 -10.07 0.99
N GLU A 352 23.58 -10.49 0.94
CA GLU A 352 24.73 -9.59 0.83
C GLU A 352 24.97 -9.25 -0.64
N TYR A 353 25.37 -8.01 -0.92
CA TYR A 353 25.85 -7.59 -2.23
C TYR A 353 27.19 -8.27 -2.54
N ASP A 354 27.23 -9.09 -3.58
CA ASP A 354 28.46 -9.77 -4.05
C ASP A 354 28.49 -9.86 -5.58
N PRO A 355 28.96 -8.81 -6.27
CA PRO A 355 29.06 -8.79 -7.72
C PRO A 355 30.08 -9.81 -8.24
N GLY A 356 31.08 -10.22 -7.43
CA GLY A 356 32.03 -11.25 -7.80
C GLY A 356 31.40 -12.64 -7.90
N GLU A 357 30.60 -12.99 -6.90
CA GLU A 357 29.80 -14.22 -6.91
C GLU A 357 28.72 -14.18 -7.98
N ALA A 358 28.07 -13.02 -8.21
CA ALA A 358 27.11 -12.85 -9.30
C ALA A 358 27.73 -13.18 -10.67
N VAL A 359 28.93 -12.67 -10.92
CA VAL A 359 29.70 -13.00 -12.15
C VAL A 359 29.97 -14.50 -12.25
N ARG A 360 30.40 -15.14 -11.15
CA ARG A 360 30.67 -16.59 -11.11
C ARG A 360 29.42 -17.41 -11.46
N LEU A 361 28.25 -17.06 -10.88
CA LEU A 361 26.97 -17.72 -11.14
C LEU A 361 26.56 -17.60 -12.63
N LEU A 362 26.73 -16.42 -13.22
CA LEU A 362 26.47 -16.22 -14.66
C LEU A 362 27.39 -17.08 -15.53
N GLU A 363 28.65 -17.22 -15.13
CA GLU A 363 29.60 -18.07 -15.86
C GLU A 363 29.28 -19.57 -15.72
N GLU A 364 28.87 -20.03 -14.54
CA GLU A 364 28.39 -21.39 -14.33
C GLU A 364 27.15 -21.69 -15.16
N ALA A 365 26.24 -20.73 -15.28
CA ALA A 365 25.07 -20.82 -16.13
C ALA A 365 25.42 -20.77 -17.64
N GLY A 366 26.70 -20.57 -17.99
CA GLY A 366 27.19 -20.58 -19.37
C GLY A 366 27.14 -19.22 -20.09
N TRP A 367 26.85 -18.14 -19.35
CA TRP A 367 26.88 -16.78 -19.87
C TRP A 367 28.30 -16.21 -19.84
N ARG A 368 28.89 -16.00 -21.03
CA ARG A 368 30.29 -15.54 -21.20
C ARG A 368 30.34 -14.10 -21.65
N GLU A 369 31.27 -13.34 -21.11
CA GLU A 369 31.47 -11.94 -21.45
C GLU A 369 31.78 -11.77 -22.95
N GLY A 370 31.07 -10.86 -23.58
CA GLY A 370 31.27 -10.45 -24.96
C GLY A 370 32.30 -9.34 -25.07
N LYS A 371 32.69 -8.99 -26.33
CA LYS A 371 33.64 -7.91 -26.57
C LYS A 371 33.13 -6.51 -26.16
N ASP A 372 31.84 -6.40 -26.00
CA ASP A 372 31.12 -5.19 -25.63
C ASP A 372 30.78 -5.17 -24.13
N GLY A 373 31.35 -6.07 -23.32
CA GLY A 373 31.11 -6.19 -21.92
C GLY A 373 29.83 -6.96 -21.55
N ILE A 374 28.88 -7.11 -22.49
CA ILE A 374 27.63 -7.82 -22.23
C ILE A 374 27.80 -9.32 -22.50
N ARG A 375 27.30 -10.11 -21.53
CA ARG A 375 27.40 -11.57 -21.57
C ARG A 375 26.50 -12.18 -22.65
N LYS A 376 26.89 -13.35 -23.16
CA LYS A 376 26.15 -14.10 -24.19
C LYS A 376 26.20 -15.60 -23.91
N LYS A 377 25.12 -16.29 -24.25
CA LYS A 377 25.00 -17.75 -24.22
C LYS A 377 24.34 -18.20 -25.53
N GLN A 378 25.03 -19.02 -26.33
CA GLN A 378 24.52 -19.55 -27.60
C GLN A 378 24.03 -18.45 -28.59
N GLY A 379 24.65 -17.28 -28.54
CA GLY A 379 24.29 -16.14 -29.38
C GLY A 379 23.21 -15.21 -28.81
N VAL A 380 22.55 -15.60 -27.73
CA VAL A 380 21.57 -14.77 -27.00
C VAL A 380 22.34 -13.84 -26.08
N ARG A 381 21.97 -12.55 -26.01
CA ARG A 381 22.52 -11.57 -25.06
C ARG A 381 21.89 -11.75 -23.70
N ALA A 382 22.68 -11.61 -22.64
CA ALA A 382 22.21 -11.53 -21.30
C ALA A 382 21.45 -10.21 -21.09
N GLY A 383 20.17 -10.26 -20.78
CA GLY A 383 19.39 -9.06 -20.53
C GLY A 383 17.88 -9.23 -20.64
N PHE A 384 17.19 -8.18 -20.30
CA PHE A 384 15.72 -8.06 -20.30
C PHE A 384 15.30 -6.60 -20.42
N THR A 385 13.99 -6.36 -20.59
CA THR A 385 13.41 -5.03 -20.44
C THR A 385 12.80 -4.91 -19.05
N LEU A 386 13.23 -3.93 -18.26
CA LEU A 386 12.62 -3.58 -16.97
C LEU A 386 11.60 -2.47 -17.22
N MET A 387 10.34 -2.81 -17.13
CA MET A 387 9.23 -1.87 -17.28
C MET A 387 8.96 -1.15 -15.96
N PHE A 388 8.41 0.05 -16.06
CA PHE A 388 7.89 0.83 -14.92
C PHE A 388 6.67 1.66 -15.36
N SER A 389 5.85 2.09 -14.40
CA SER A 389 4.69 2.95 -14.68
C SER A 389 5.17 4.30 -15.24
N SER A 390 4.71 4.66 -16.45
CA SER A 390 5.07 5.93 -17.07
C SER A 390 4.53 7.11 -16.26
N GLY A 391 5.40 8.10 -16.05
CA GLY A 391 5.10 9.27 -15.21
C GLY A 391 5.53 9.15 -13.75
N ASP A 392 5.95 7.97 -13.31
CA ASP A 392 6.52 7.76 -11.98
C ASP A 392 8.06 7.93 -12.04
N SER A 393 8.53 9.10 -11.60
CA SER A 393 9.94 9.46 -11.63
C SER A 393 10.81 8.64 -10.67
N VAL A 394 10.25 8.18 -9.55
CA VAL A 394 10.97 7.35 -8.57
C VAL A 394 11.18 5.94 -9.15
N ARG A 395 10.12 5.32 -9.69
CA ARG A 395 10.25 4.02 -10.36
C ARG A 395 11.18 4.09 -11.57
N GLN A 396 11.15 5.19 -12.33
CA GLN A 396 12.10 5.40 -13.43
C GLN A 396 13.55 5.40 -12.92
N ALA A 397 13.86 6.19 -11.90
CA ALA A 397 15.22 6.30 -11.35
C ALA A 397 15.69 4.96 -10.75
N LEU A 398 14.83 4.23 -10.05
CA LEU A 398 15.13 2.88 -9.55
C LEU A 398 15.43 1.90 -10.68
N ALA A 399 14.67 1.94 -11.78
CA ALA A 399 14.90 1.07 -12.93
C ALA A 399 16.21 1.42 -13.64
N GLU A 400 16.54 2.70 -13.80
CA GLU A 400 17.76 3.17 -14.42
C GLU A 400 18.99 2.81 -13.58
N GLU A 401 18.93 2.99 -12.26
CA GLU A 401 20.02 2.61 -11.35
C GLU A 401 20.22 1.09 -11.32
N THR A 402 19.15 0.31 -11.25
CA THR A 402 19.22 -1.15 -11.38
C THR A 402 19.89 -1.57 -12.69
N ALA A 403 19.55 -0.90 -13.80
CA ALA A 403 20.17 -1.17 -15.10
C ALA A 403 21.67 -0.87 -15.12
N ASN A 404 22.09 0.23 -14.50
CA ASN A 404 23.50 0.60 -14.38
C ASN A 404 24.30 -0.46 -13.61
N GLN A 405 23.83 -0.85 -12.43
CA GLN A 405 24.51 -1.86 -11.60
C GLN A 405 24.57 -3.24 -12.28
N LEU A 406 23.49 -3.68 -12.90
CA LEU A 406 23.47 -4.97 -13.62
C LEU A 406 24.37 -4.96 -14.87
N GLN A 407 24.59 -3.80 -15.48
CA GLN A 407 25.55 -3.65 -16.58
C GLN A 407 26.98 -3.94 -16.13
N GLU A 408 27.35 -3.64 -14.90
CA GLU A 408 28.69 -3.90 -14.35
C GLU A 408 29.01 -5.40 -14.28
N ILE A 409 28.01 -6.26 -14.10
CA ILE A 409 28.17 -7.71 -14.15
C ILE A 409 27.87 -8.32 -15.53
N GLY A 410 27.66 -7.46 -16.54
CA GLY A 410 27.50 -7.84 -17.93
C GLY A 410 26.08 -8.21 -18.36
N ILE A 411 25.07 -7.70 -17.68
CA ILE A 411 23.65 -7.85 -18.02
C ILE A 411 23.12 -6.54 -18.63
N GLU A 412 22.55 -6.61 -19.83
CA GLU A 412 21.94 -5.45 -20.51
C GLU A 412 20.47 -5.30 -20.09
N VAL A 413 20.15 -4.29 -19.30
CA VAL A 413 18.78 -3.97 -18.93
C VAL A 413 18.32 -2.74 -19.70
N LYS A 414 17.20 -2.86 -20.41
CA LYS A 414 16.53 -1.73 -21.06
C LYS A 414 15.40 -1.27 -20.16
N THR A 415 15.33 0.01 -19.88
CA THR A 415 14.26 0.61 -19.08
C THR A 415 13.17 1.14 -20.00
N GLU A 416 11.90 0.89 -19.65
CA GLU A 416 10.75 1.32 -20.46
C GLU A 416 9.57 1.75 -19.60
N GLY A 417 9.15 3.04 -19.73
CA GLY A 417 7.93 3.55 -19.09
C GLY A 417 6.69 3.15 -19.90
N VAL A 418 5.75 2.46 -19.27
CA VAL A 418 4.52 1.93 -19.91
C VAL A 418 3.28 2.27 -19.11
N GLY A 419 2.11 2.28 -19.77
CA GLY A 419 0.81 2.33 -19.09
C GLY A 419 0.46 0.96 -18.47
N TRP A 420 -0.37 0.96 -17.44
CA TRP A 420 -0.72 -0.27 -16.71
C TRP A 420 -1.34 -1.36 -17.58
N ASP A 421 -2.20 -1.03 -18.54
CA ASP A 421 -2.79 -1.97 -19.50
C ASP A 421 -1.72 -2.73 -20.32
N VAL A 422 -0.64 -2.05 -20.71
CA VAL A 422 0.49 -2.68 -21.43
C VAL A 422 1.36 -3.48 -20.44
N ALA A 423 1.57 -2.94 -19.24
CA ALA A 423 2.36 -3.56 -18.19
C ALA A 423 1.80 -4.94 -17.80
N TYR A 424 0.50 -5.04 -17.56
CA TYR A 424 -0.16 -6.29 -17.17
C TYR A 424 -0.02 -7.41 -18.20
N ASP A 425 -0.12 -7.10 -19.49
CA ASP A 425 0.02 -8.10 -20.56
C ASP A 425 1.46 -8.60 -20.70
N ARG A 426 2.45 -7.72 -20.47
CA ARG A 426 3.87 -8.02 -20.67
C ARG A 426 4.57 -8.56 -19.42
N ALA A 427 4.06 -8.35 -18.24
CA ALA A 427 4.68 -8.79 -16.97
C ALA A 427 4.89 -10.31 -16.87
N GLN A 428 4.18 -11.10 -17.70
CA GLN A 428 4.38 -12.55 -17.82
C GLN A 428 5.72 -12.96 -18.44
N SER A 429 6.35 -12.06 -19.20
CA SER A 429 7.59 -12.33 -19.94
C SER A 429 8.68 -11.28 -19.75
N GLU A 430 8.33 -10.10 -19.26
CA GLU A 430 9.27 -9.00 -18.98
C GLU A 430 9.08 -8.50 -17.54
N PRO A 431 10.18 -8.27 -16.80
CA PRO A 431 10.13 -7.69 -15.47
C PRO A 431 9.43 -6.34 -15.43
N LEU A 432 8.59 -6.14 -14.41
CA LEU A 432 7.91 -4.89 -14.14
C LEU A 432 8.19 -4.44 -12.70
N LEU A 433 8.56 -3.19 -12.54
CA LEU A 433 8.81 -2.56 -11.26
C LEU A 433 7.49 -2.19 -10.60
N TRP A 434 7.18 -2.87 -9.53
CA TRP A 434 5.98 -2.75 -8.70
C TRP A 434 6.27 -2.07 -7.36
N GLY A 435 5.23 -1.91 -6.54
CA GLY A 435 5.32 -1.50 -5.15
C GLY A 435 4.07 -1.90 -4.38
N TRP A 436 4.29 -2.42 -3.19
CA TRP A 436 3.27 -2.83 -2.24
C TRP A 436 3.70 -2.45 -0.82
N GLY A 437 3.01 -2.93 0.16
CA GLY A 437 3.32 -2.74 1.57
C GLY A 437 2.07 -2.69 2.44
N ALA A 438 1.33 -3.80 2.58
CA ALA A 438 0.20 -3.88 3.48
C ALA A 438 0.58 -4.54 4.83
N HIS A 439 -0.15 -4.18 5.88
CA HIS A 439 0.00 -4.80 7.20
C HIS A 439 -0.79 -6.12 7.31
N THR A 440 -0.68 -6.97 6.30
CA THR A 440 -1.36 -8.26 6.27
C THR A 440 -0.52 -9.33 5.56
N PRO A 441 -0.49 -10.58 6.06
CA PRO A 441 0.17 -11.69 5.38
C PRO A 441 -0.43 -12.02 4.00
N MET A 442 -1.66 -11.57 3.71
CA MET A 442 -2.29 -11.79 2.41
C MET A 442 -1.49 -11.23 1.25
N GLU A 443 -0.63 -10.25 1.49
CA GLU A 443 0.24 -9.72 0.45
C GLU A 443 1.25 -10.78 -0.05
N LEU A 444 1.81 -11.61 0.85
CA LEU A 444 2.60 -12.78 0.48
C LEU A 444 1.79 -13.75 -0.39
N TYR A 445 0.56 -14.05 0.04
CA TYR A 445 -0.35 -14.93 -0.71
C TYR A 445 -0.62 -14.38 -2.10
N ASN A 446 -1.00 -13.11 -2.19
CA ASN A 446 -1.36 -12.46 -3.45
C ASN A 446 -0.21 -12.39 -4.46
N ILE A 447 1.04 -12.31 -4.00
CA ILE A 447 2.22 -12.18 -4.86
C ILE A 447 2.81 -13.54 -5.23
N TYR A 448 2.78 -14.52 -4.34
CA TYR A 448 3.53 -15.76 -4.52
C TYR A 448 2.69 -17.03 -4.66
N HIS A 449 1.45 -17.07 -4.15
CA HIS A 449 0.63 -18.26 -4.25
C HIS A 449 0.26 -18.55 -5.70
N THR A 450 0.40 -19.81 -6.12
CA THR A 450 0.02 -20.23 -7.46
C THR A 450 -1.45 -20.03 -7.69
N ALA A 451 -1.79 -19.12 -8.59
CA ALA A 451 -3.17 -18.86 -8.98
C ALA A 451 -3.69 -19.99 -9.86
N GLU A 452 -4.09 -21.13 -9.27
CA GLU A 452 -4.82 -22.13 -10.04
C GLU A 452 -6.19 -21.60 -10.46
N ASN A 453 -6.53 -21.79 -11.73
CA ASN A 453 -7.86 -21.61 -12.31
C ASN A 453 -8.38 -20.19 -12.55
N GLY A 454 -7.53 -19.19 -12.67
CA GLY A 454 -7.97 -17.83 -12.99
C GLY A 454 -8.75 -17.13 -11.88
N ASN A 455 -8.77 -17.72 -10.69
CA ASN A 455 -9.24 -17.09 -9.46
C ASN A 455 -8.07 -16.43 -8.69
N GLY A 456 -6.90 -16.32 -9.29
CA GLY A 456 -5.78 -15.61 -8.71
C GLY A 456 -6.18 -14.20 -8.40
N ILE A 457 -6.42 -13.95 -7.13
CA ILE A 457 -6.61 -12.62 -6.59
C ILE A 457 -5.23 -12.01 -6.54
N GLY A 458 -5.10 -10.80 -7.10
CA GLY A 458 -3.90 -10.04 -7.00
C GLY A 458 -2.80 -10.36 -8.03
N GLU A 459 -1.60 -10.07 -7.64
CA GLU A 459 -0.41 -9.85 -8.47
C GLU A 459 0.30 -11.17 -8.85
N ALA A 460 0.01 -12.27 -8.16
CA ALA A 460 0.56 -13.60 -8.46
C ALA A 460 0.27 -14.04 -9.91
N ARG A 461 -0.85 -13.62 -10.47
CA ARG A 461 -1.22 -13.90 -11.86
C ARG A 461 -0.29 -13.25 -12.90
N TYR A 462 0.53 -12.28 -12.50
CA TYR A 462 1.48 -11.60 -13.38
C TYR A 462 2.87 -12.22 -13.35
N SER A 463 3.09 -13.27 -12.57
CA SER A 463 4.32 -14.04 -12.55
C SER A 463 4.02 -15.51 -12.85
N PRO A 464 4.71 -16.17 -13.79
CA PRO A 464 4.52 -17.60 -14.05
C PRO A 464 5.17 -18.49 -12.98
N TYR A 465 5.29 -18.01 -11.75
CA TYR A 465 5.87 -18.73 -10.63
C TYR A 465 4.91 -19.79 -10.09
N VAL A 466 5.42 -20.95 -9.75
CA VAL A 466 4.70 -22.06 -9.14
C VAL A 466 5.60 -22.75 -8.13
N ASN A 467 5.15 -22.87 -6.87
CA ASN A 467 5.81 -23.66 -5.84
C ASN A 467 4.77 -24.29 -4.93
N GLU A 468 4.39 -25.54 -5.23
CA GLU A 468 3.34 -26.26 -4.50
C GLU A 468 3.63 -26.40 -2.99
N THR A 469 4.90 -26.41 -2.58
CA THR A 469 5.27 -26.49 -1.15
C THR A 469 5.04 -25.14 -0.46
N ALA A 470 5.43 -24.04 -1.09
CA ALA A 470 5.16 -22.71 -0.55
C ALA A 470 3.65 -22.43 -0.50
N ASP A 471 2.91 -22.82 -1.55
CA ASP A 471 1.44 -22.73 -1.59
C ASP A 471 0.81 -23.48 -0.41
N ALA A 472 1.25 -24.71 -0.16
CA ALA A 472 0.73 -25.52 0.94
C ALA A 472 0.98 -24.86 2.31
N TYR A 473 2.17 -24.27 2.54
CA TYR A 473 2.43 -23.53 3.78
C TYR A 473 1.56 -22.27 3.91
N MET A 474 1.28 -21.55 2.82
CA MET A 474 0.40 -20.40 2.84
C MET A 474 -1.05 -20.81 3.13
N ASP A 475 -1.54 -21.90 2.54
CA ASP A 475 -2.86 -22.46 2.83
C ASP A 475 -2.98 -22.96 4.27
N GLU A 476 -1.95 -23.68 4.77
CA GLU A 476 -1.89 -24.10 6.17
C GLU A 476 -1.85 -22.90 7.12
N ALA A 477 -1.15 -21.83 6.76
CA ALA A 477 -1.11 -20.60 7.55
C ALA A 477 -2.50 -19.98 7.69
N LEU A 478 -3.28 -19.92 6.61
CA LEU A 478 -4.67 -19.44 6.67
C LEU A 478 -5.56 -20.36 7.53
N ALA A 479 -5.25 -21.66 7.61
CA ALA A 479 -5.98 -22.61 8.41
C ALA A 479 -5.47 -22.77 9.85
N ALA A 480 -4.43 -22.03 10.24
CA ALA A 480 -3.82 -22.15 11.56
C ALA A 480 -4.79 -21.77 12.70
N SER A 481 -4.57 -22.35 13.87
CA SER A 481 -5.41 -22.14 15.05
C SER A 481 -5.06 -20.88 15.83
N SER A 482 -3.93 -20.26 15.56
CA SER A 482 -3.47 -19.02 16.17
C SER A 482 -2.62 -18.18 15.20
N LEU A 483 -2.47 -16.90 15.47
CA LEU A 483 -1.59 -16.02 14.69
C LEU A 483 -0.12 -16.43 14.78
N GLU A 484 0.33 -16.88 15.95
CA GLU A 484 1.71 -17.33 16.15
C GLU A 484 2.03 -18.55 15.28
N GLU A 485 1.13 -19.53 15.23
CA GLU A 485 1.26 -20.69 14.33
C GLU A 485 1.24 -20.25 12.86
N ALA A 486 0.33 -19.34 12.51
CA ALA A 486 0.25 -18.79 11.17
C ALA A 486 1.56 -18.10 10.76
N TYR A 487 2.17 -17.28 11.63
CA TYR A 487 3.43 -16.59 11.32
C TYR A 487 4.57 -17.57 11.02
N GLU A 488 4.68 -18.66 11.76
CA GLU A 488 5.71 -19.68 11.50
C GLU A 488 5.48 -20.40 10.16
N LEU A 489 4.24 -20.59 9.75
CA LEU A 489 3.91 -21.17 8.44
C LEU A 489 4.16 -20.16 7.30
N TRP A 490 3.82 -18.88 7.49
CA TRP A 490 4.17 -17.82 6.54
C TRP A 490 5.69 -17.67 6.36
N LYS A 491 6.50 -17.85 7.43
CA LYS A 491 7.95 -17.89 7.32
C LYS A 491 8.40 -19.10 6.50
N LYS A 492 7.83 -20.29 6.74
CA LYS A 492 8.16 -21.49 5.96
C LYS A 492 7.79 -21.36 4.49
N ALA A 493 6.73 -20.65 4.15
CA ALA A 493 6.39 -20.34 2.76
C ALA A 493 7.48 -19.51 2.06
N GLN A 494 8.16 -18.65 2.82
CA GLN A 494 9.32 -17.90 2.30
C GLN A 494 10.56 -18.79 2.21
N TRP A 495 10.84 -19.61 3.23
CA TRP A 495 11.94 -20.56 3.24
C TRP A 495 11.76 -21.65 4.30
N ASP A 496 11.71 -22.92 3.90
CA ASP A 496 11.59 -24.07 4.81
C ASP A 496 12.93 -24.79 5.08
N GLY A 497 14.04 -24.28 4.55
CA GLY A 497 15.37 -24.90 4.60
C GLY A 497 15.71 -25.71 3.34
N SER A 498 14.78 -25.86 2.39
CA SER A 498 14.97 -26.61 1.15
C SER A 498 14.35 -25.95 -0.08
N THR A 499 13.22 -25.26 0.08
CA THR A 499 12.52 -24.54 -0.99
C THR A 499 11.87 -23.27 -0.47
N GLY A 500 11.54 -22.35 -1.37
CA GLY A 500 10.91 -21.07 -1.08
C GLY A 500 11.36 -19.96 -2.04
N ILE A 501 11.12 -18.73 -1.65
CA ILE A 501 11.31 -17.54 -2.51
C ILE A 501 12.68 -16.85 -2.32
N THR A 502 13.50 -17.34 -1.40
CA THR A 502 14.80 -16.73 -1.01
C THR A 502 15.91 -16.94 -2.04
N GLN A 503 17.12 -16.40 -1.75
CA GLN A 503 18.33 -16.58 -2.54
C GLN A 503 18.70 -18.05 -2.78
N ASP A 504 18.48 -18.92 -1.79
CA ASP A 504 18.71 -20.35 -1.90
C ASP A 504 17.55 -21.09 -2.59
N GLY A 505 16.40 -20.45 -2.67
CA GLY A 505 15.19 -20.97 -3.33
C GLY A 505 15.03 -20.50 -4.76
N ASP A 506 13.83 -20.03 -5.13
CA ASP A 506 13.39 -19.80 -6.51
C ASP A 506 13.57 -18.37 -7.01
N ILE A 507 13.62 -17.37 -6.14
CA ILE A 507 13.80 -15.94 -6.44
C ILE A 507 12.86 -15.47 -7.58
N PRO A 508 11.54 -15.51 -7.40
CA PRO A 508 10.62 -15.01 -8.43
C PRO A 508 10.50 -13.49 -8.45
N TRP A 509 11.00 -12.81 -7.43
CA TRP A 509 11.03 -11.37 -7.25
C TRP A 509 12.38 -10.88 -6.76
N ILE A 510 12.76 -9.68 -7.18
CA ILE A 510 13.88 -8.92 -6.64
C ILE A 510 13.31 -7.69 -5.94
N TRP A 511 13.50 -7.61 -4.64
CA TRP A 511 13.15 -6.44 -3.84
C TRP A 511 14.34 -5.49 -3.77
N LEU A 512 14.10 -4.19 -3.89
CA LEU A 512 15.13 -3.16 -3.94
C LEU A 512 15.17 -2.34 -2.64
N CYS A 513 14.09 -1.66 -2.33
CA CYS A 513 14.01 -0.77 -1.17
C CYS A 513 12.61 -0.64 -0.62
N ASN A 514 12.51 -0.27 0.68
CA ASN A 514 11.32 0.34 1.26
C ASN A 514 11.55 1.85 1.29
N ILE A 515 10.62 2.64 0.75
CA ILE A 515 10.72 4.10 0.66
C ILE A 515 10.23 4.69 1.98
N GLU A 516 11.02 5.51 2.65
CA GLU A 516 10.55 6.24 3.83
C GLU A 516 9.61 7.38 3.45
N HIS A 517 8.55 7.56 4.25
CA HIS A 517 7.64 8.70 4.09
C HIS A 517 8.21 9.93 4.79
N LEU A 518 8.34 11.02 4.04
CA LEU A 518 9.01 12.23 4.50
C LEU A 518 8.00 13.36 4.76
N TYR A 519 8.23 14.07 5.86
CA TYR A 519 7.38 15.17 6.27
C TYR A 519 8.21 16.34 6.83
N PHE A 520 7.92 17.56 6.40
CA PHE A 520 8.35 18.75 7.13
C PHE A 520 7.36 19.00 8.27
N VAL A 521 7.82 18.87 9.49
CA VAL A 521 7.03 19.03 10.72
C VAL A 521 7.41 20.33 11.40
N ARG A 522 6.41 21.16 11.72
CA ARG A 522 6.62 22.46 12.39
C ARG A 522 7.24 22.28 13.76
N ASP A 523 8.20 23.15 14.10
CA ASP A 523 8.88 23.15 15.39
C ASP A 523 7.87 23.29 16.55
N GLY A 524 8.02 22.42 17.53
CA GLY A 524 7.13 22.36 18.69
C GLY A 524 5.93 21.45 18.55
N LEU A 525 5.59 20.97 17.35
CA LEU A 525 4.60 19.90 17.18
C LEU A 525 5.26 18.54 17.47
N MET A 526 4.62 17.78 18.36
CA MET A 526 5.00 16.40 18.70
C MET A 526 3.99 15.45 18.01
N ILE A 527 4.48 14.68 17.04
CA ILE A 527 3.64 13.74 16.28
C ILE A 527 3.61 12.31 16.89
N GLY A 528 4.20 12.15 18.07
CA GLY A 528 4.24 10.86 18.76
C GLY A 528 5.13 9.82 18.05
N GLU A 529 5.09 8.59 18.55
CA GLU A 529 5.71 7.45 17.91
C GLU A 529 4.81 6.96 16.76
N GLN A 530 5.34 6.93 15.56
CA GLN A 530 4.63 6.46 14.38
C GLN A 530 4.74 4.94 14.26
N LYS A 531 3.67 4.27 13.85
CA LYS A 531 3.75 2.89 13.36
C LYS A 531 4.65 2.85 12.11
N ILE A 532 5.15 1.69 11.74
CA ILE A 532 5.70 1.49 10.40
C ILE A 532 4.54 1.74 9.40
N HIS A 533 4.74 2.64 8.44
CA HIS A 533 3.68 2.96 7.48
C HIS A 533 3.52 1.86 6.43
N PRO A 534 2.29 1.50 6.04
CA PRO A 534 2.04 0.70 4.84
C PRO A 534 2.36 1.50 3.58
N HIS A 535 2.32 0.84 2.43
CA HIS A 535 2.27 1.51 1.13
C HIS A 535 1.07 2.47 1.16
N GLY A 536 1.27 3.72 0.83
CA GLY A 536 0.14 4.53 1.03
C GLY A 536 0.23 6.00 0.70
N HIS A 537 -0.82 6.62 1.05
CA HIS A 537 -1.28 7.87 0.52
C HIS A 537 -1.42 8.93 1.63
N GLY A 538 -0.65 8.80 2.71
CA GLY A 538 -0.56 9.82 3.74
C GLY A 538 -1.47 9.62 4.97
N TRP A 539 -2.56 8.85 4.89
CA TRP A 539 -3.49 8.64 6.02
C TRP A 539 -2.82 7.99 7.23
N SER A 540 -1.82 7.15 7.01
CA SER A 540 -1.07 6.50 8.08
C SER A 540 -0.38 7.49 9.02
N LEU A 541 0.03 8.65 8.54
CA LEU A 541 0.64 9.69 9.34
C LEU A 541 -0.25 10.14 10.50
N ILE A 542 -1.54 10.34 10.22
CA ILE A 542 -2.49 10.84 11.23
C ILE A 542 -3.21 9.74 12.01
N ASN A 543 -2.75 8.49 11.86
CA ASN A 543 -3.33 7.36 12.54
C ASN A 543 -3.29 7.49 14.08
N ASN A 544 -2.27 8.18 14.61
CA ASN A 544 -2.11 8.49 16.02
C ASN A 544 -2.29 9.98 16.34
N VAL A 545 -3.02 10.73 15.53
CA VAL A 545 -3.18 12.18 15.67
C VAL A 545 -3.86 12.61 16.99
N ASP A 546 -4.60 11.70 17.60
CA ASP A 546 -5.16 11.85 18.93
C ASP A 546 -4.11 12.04 20.04
N LEU A 547 -2.89 11.52 19.83
CA LEU A 547 -1.74 11.62 20.74
C LEU A 547 -0.82 12.80 20.42
N TRP A 548 -1.09 13.55 19.34
CA TRP A 548 -0.25 14.68 18.97
C TRP A 548 -0.47 15.86 19.91
N SER A 549 0.61 16.60 20.18
CA SER A 549 0.54 17.76 21.09
C SER A 549 1.53 18.85 20.70
N TRP A 550 1.24 20.07 21.11
CA TRP A 550 2.12 21.20 20.97
C TRP A 550 2.91 21.45 22.28
N LYS A 551 4.21 21.66 22.17
CA LYS A 551 5.06 22.08 23.30
C LYS A 551 4.74 23.49 23.78
#